data_e7451f773b02029f10753513e6a4d89d
#
_entry.id   e7451f773b02029f10753513e6a4d89d
#
_cell.length_a   1.000
_cell.length_b   1.000
_cell.length_c   1.000
_cell.angle_alpha   90.00
_cell.angle_beta   90.00
_cell.angle_gamma   90.00
#
_symmetry.space_group_name_H-M   'P 1'
#
loop_
_entity.id
_entity.type
_entity.pdbx_description
1 polymer ?
#
loop_
_entity_poly.entity_id
_entity_poly.type
_entity_poly.pdbx_seq_one_letter_code
_entity_poly.pdbx_strand_id
1 'polypeptide(L)'
;QMGLRDRLFRGYLYKRLNTFLPLPMVIALTSLLFAVMHLGNDGISILAFINLVIFGVFTALIRYHSNSLWFIGALHSAWNFTQGPLLGVAVSGNGNQQFVLFSKLSDTTTLINGGSFGLEGSLITTLILLVAIFAITKKFSCIEKLICK
;
A
#
# COMPACT_ATOMS: atom_id res chain seq x y z
N GLN A 1 3.68 -8.21 12.13
CA GLN A 1 2.33 -8.24 11.52
C GLN A 1 2.34 -7.92 10.02
N MET A 2 3.11 -6.93 9.56
CA MET A 2 3.20 -6.56 8.15
C MET A 2 3.62 -7.73 7.24
N GLY A 3 4.67 -8.44 7.60
CA GLY A 3 5.12 -9.60 6.82
C GLY A 3 4.11 -10.72 6.67
N LEU A 4 3.20 -10.90 7.63
CA LEU A 4 2.14 -11.91 7.58
C LEU A 4 1.05 -11.55 6.54
N ARG A 5 0.59 -10.27 6.53
CA ARG A 5 -0.41 -9.80 5.56
C ARG A 5 0.12 -9.88 4.13
N ASP A 6 1.36 -9.45 3.88
CA ASP A 6 1.95 -9.55 2.54
C ASP A 6 2.19 -11.00 2.11
N ARG A 7 2.63 -11.87 3.00
CA ARG A 7 2.76 -13.31 2.70
C ARG A 7 1.42 -13.94 2.37
N LEU A 8 0.35 -13.57 3.10
CA LEU A 8 -0.99 -14.08 2.83
C LEU A 8 -1.53 -13.57 1.50
N PHE A 9 -1.59 -12.24 1.30
CA PHE A 9 -2.28 -11.65 0.15
C PHE A 9 -1.43 -11.66 -1.12
N ARG A 10 -0.12 -11.35 -1.05
CA ARG A 10 0.80 -11.29 -2.20
C ARG A 10 1.58 -12.58 -2.40
N GLY A 11 1.61 -13.44 -1.38
CA GLY A 11 2.21 -14.77 -1.47
C GLY A 11 1.19 -15.84 -1.82
N TYR A 12 0.51 -16.33 -0.80
CA TYR A 12 -0.37 -17.49 -0.92
C TYR A 12 -1.60 -17.25 -1.78
N LEU A 13 -2.43 -16.25 -1.41
CA LEU A 13 -3.67 -15.96 -2.13
C LEU A 13 -3.41 -15.56 -3.59
N TYR A 14 -2.43 -14.69 -3.81
CA TYR A 14 -2.05 -14.27 -5.15
C TYR A 14 -1.70 -15.48 -6.03
N LYS A 15 -0.82 -16.36 -5.58
CA LYS A 15 -0.45 -17.57 -6.32
C LYS A 15 -1.66 -18.48 -6.56
N ARG A 16 -2.46 -18.72 -5.53
CA ARG A 16 -3.60 -19.63 -5.62
C ARG A 16 -4.69 -19.11 -6.55
N LEU A 17 -5.04 -17.84 -6.44
CA LEU A 17 -6.06 -17.23 -7.30
C LEU A 17 -5.60 -17.13 -8.76
N ASN A 18 -4.31 -16.90 -9.01
CA ASN A 18 -3.76 -16.80 -10.36
C ASN A 18 -3.80 -18.11 -11.14
N THR A 19 -4.11 -19.24 -10.51
CA THR A 19 -4.34 -20.52 -11.18
C THR A 19 -5.75 -20.64 -11.77
N PHE A 20 -6.70 -19.82 -11.31
CA PHE A 20 -8.12 -19.93 -11.68
C PHE A 20 -8.70 -18.63 -12.27
N LEU A 21 -8.07 -17.48 -11.99
CA LEU A 21 -8.58 -16.17 -12.34
C LEU A 21 -7.57 -15.39 -13.19
N PRO A 22 -8.06 -14.53 -14.10
CA PRO A 22 -7.18 -13.64 -14.86
C PRO A 22 -6.52 -12.63 -13.92
N LEU A 23 -5.29 -12.25 -14.24
CA LEU A 23 -4.44 -11.38 -13.43
C LEU A 23 -5.12 -10.11 -12.91
N PRO A 24 -5.91 -9.34 -13.69
CA PRO A 24 -6.61 -8.16 -13.18
C PRO A 24 -7.55 -8.47 -12.02
N MET A 25 -8.27 -9.60 -12.09
CA MET A 25 -9.15 -10.03 -10.99
C MET A 25 -8.38 -10.44 -9.75
N VAL A 26 -7.24 -11.11 -9.90
CA VAL A 26 -6.35 -11.46 -8.78
C VAL A 26 -5.86 -10.21 -8.08
N ILE A 27 -5.39 -9.22 -8.84
CA ILE A 27 -4.96 -7.93 -8.30
C ILE A 27 -6.11 -7.23 -7.56
N ALA A 28 -7.28 -7.13 -8.17
CA ALA A 28 -8.44 -6.49 -7.57
C ALA A 28 -8.86 -7.17 -6.24
N LEU A 29 -9.05 -8.49 -6.26
CA LEU A 29 -9.48 -9.24 -5.08
C LEU A 29 -8.47 -9.19 -3.94
N THR A 30 -7.18 -9.41 -4.22
CA THR A 30 -6.15 -9.38 -3.17
C THR A 30 -5.96 -7.99 -2.59
N SER A 31 -6.17 -6.93 -3.38
CA SER A 31 -6.09 -5.54 -2.93
C SER A 31 -7.29 -5.15 -2.09
N LEU A 32 -8.49 -5.56 -2.50
CA LEU A 32 -9.71 -5.33 -1.73
C LEU A 32 -9.68 -6.05 -0.38
N LEU A 33 -9.31 -7.33 -0.37
CA LEU A 33 -9.17 -8.11 0.86
C LEU A 33 -8.12 -7.50 1.80
N PHE A 34 -7.01 -7.00 1.26
CA PHE A 34 -6.01 -6.27 2.03
C PHE A 34 -6.61 -5.03 2.71
N ALA A 35 -7.39 -4.22 2.00
CA ALA A 35 -8.04 -3.04 2.55
C ALA A 35 -9.10 -3.40 3.60
N VAL A 36 -9.90 -4.44 3.36
CA VAL A 36 -10.92 -4.94 4.31
C VAL A 36 -10.32 -5.33 5.65
N MET A 37 -9.11 -5.88 5.68
CA MET A 37 -8.40 -6.21 6.93
C MET A 37 -7.99 -4.99 7.76
N HIS A 38 -8.17 -3.79 7.24
CA HIS A 38 -7.89 -2.54 7.96
C HIS A 38 -9.16 -1.83 8.43
N LEU A 39 -10.36 -2.37 8.15
CA LEU A 39 -11.63 -1.74 8.56
C LEU A 39 -11.80 -1.61 10.08
N GLY A 40 -11.12 -2.45 10.85
CA GLY A 40 -11.11 -2.37 12.31
C GLY A 40 -10.09 -1.40 12.90
N ASN A 41 -9.34 -0.67 12.08
CA ASN A 41 -8.34 0.26 12.58
C ASN A 41 -8.96 1.62 12.92
N ASP A 42 -8.41 2.29 13.95
CA ASP A 42 -8.90 3.58 14.41
C ASP A 42 -8.77 4.67 13.33
N GLY A 43 -9.78 5.51 13.24
CA GLY A 43 -9.77 6.67 12.35
C GLY A 43 -9.91 6.35 10.86
N ILE A 44 -10.32 5.12 10.49
CA ILE A 44 -10.52 4.78 9.09
C ILE A 44 -11.58 5.69 8.46
N SER A 45 -11.24 6.26 7.31
CA SER A 45 -12.14 7.07 6.48
C SER A 45 -12.33 6.41 5.11
N ILE A 46 -13.31 6.87 4.34
CA ILE A 46 -13.52 6.40 2.97
C ILE A 46 -12.25 6.63 2.13
N LEU A 47 -11.60 7.78 2.28
CA LEU A 47 -10.36 8.09 1.57
C LEU A 47 -9.22 7.14 1.98
N ALA A 48 -9.08 6.88 3.30
CA ALA A 48 -8.11 5.91 3.80
C ALA A 48 -8.35 4.50 3.22
N PHE A 49 -9.60 4.06 3.17
CA PHE A 49 -9.95 2.77 2.58
C PHE A 49 -9.60 2.70 1.09
N ILE A 50 -9.92 3.75 0.32
CA ILE A 50 -9.55 3.85 -1.10
C ILE A 50 -8.03 3.79 -1.26
N ASN A 51 -7.27 4.53 -0.45
CA ASN A 51 -5.81 4.52 -0.49
C ASN A 51 -5.22 3.15 -0.16
N LEU A 52 -5.81 2.42 0.78
CA LEU A 52 -5.41 1.04 1.09
C LEU A 52 -5.65 0.09 -0.09
N VAL A 53 -6.76 0.26 -0.82
CA VAL A 53 -6.99 -0.50 -2.07
C VAL A 53 -5.94 -0.14 -3.12
N ILE A 54 -5.67 1.14 -3.34
CA ILE A 54 -4.67 1.61 -4.30
C ILE A 54 -3.26 1.11 -3.92
N PHE A 55 -2.88 1.16 -2.64
CA PHE A 55 -1.64 0.59 -2.13
C PHE A 55 -1.60 -0.93 -2.36
N GLY A 56 -2.74 -1.58 -2.20
CA GLY A 56 -2.93 -2.97 -2.55
C GLY A 56 -2.61 -3.28 -4.02
N VAL A 57 -3.17 -2.50 -4.93
CA VAL A 57 -2.90 -2.61 -6.38
C VAL A 57 -1.42 -2.34 -6.67
N PHE A 58 -0.85 -1.29 -6.11
CA PHE A 58 0.57 -0.94 -6.26
C PHE A 58 1.49 -2.10 -5.88
N THR A 59 1.29 -2.68 -4.70
CA THR A 59 2.12 -3.80 -4.22
C THR A 59 1.88 -5.09 -5.01
N ALA A 60 0.66 -5.32 -5.50
CA ALA A 60 0.35 -6.46 -6.37
C ALA A 60 1.01 -6.34 -7.75
N LEU A 61 1.08 -5.13 -8.32
CA LEU A 61 1.83 -4.86 -9.55
C LEU A 61 3.34 -5.08 -9.36
N ILE A 62 3.90 -4.61 -8.25
CA ILE A 62 5.30 -4.90 -7.91
C ILE A 62 5.50 -6.41 -7.79
N ARG A 63 4.57 -7.13 -7.15
CA ARG A 63 4.63 -8.59 -7.05
C ARG A 63 4.66 -9.25 -8.42
N TYR A 64 3.81 -8.81 -9.32
CA TYR A 64 3.74 -9.31 -10.67
C TYR A 64 5.07 -9.13 -11.42
N HIS A 65 5.62 -7.93 -11.40
CA HIS A 65 6.82 -7.60 -12.15
C HIS A 65 8.13 -8.08 -11.52
N SER A 66 8.26 -8.04 -10.19
CA SER A 66 9.50 -8.42 -9.50
C SER A 66 9.57 -9.92 -9.17
N ASN A 67 8.43 -10.58 -9.16
CA ASN A 67 8.25 -11.94 -8.66
C ASN A 67 8.81 -12.16 -7.23
N SER A 68 9.03 -11.10 -6.46
CA SER A 68 9.67 -11.11 -5.15
C SER A 68 8.72 -10.66 -4.04
N LEU A 69 8.55 -11.50 -3.01
CA LEU A 69 7.86 -11.11 -1.77
C LEU A 69 8.75 -10.26 -0.85
N TRP A 70 10.06 -10.46 -0.92
CA TRP A 70 11.02 -9.70 -0.12
C TRP A 70 11.00 -8.23 -0.48
N PHE A 71 10.92 -7.93 -1.78
CA PHE A 71 10.85 -6.55 -2.25
C PHE A 71 9.60 -5.83 -1.74
N ILE A 72 8.45 -6.51 -1.76
CA ILE A 72 7.19 -5.96 -1.24
C ILE A 72 7.28 -5.74 0.27
N GLY A 73 7.77 -6.74 1.00
CA GLY A 73 7.94 -6.65 2.45
C GLY A 73 8.88 -5.51 2.85
N ALA A 74 10.00 -5.35 2.15
CA ALA A 74 10.95 -4.27 2.38
C ALA A 74 10.32 -2.89 2.10
N LEU A 75 9.61 -2.74 0.98
CA LEU A 75 8.92 -1.50 0.62
C LEU A 75 7.82 -1.14 1.64
N HIS A 76 6.99 -2.10 2.02
CA HIS A 76 5.94 -1.89 3.02
C HIS A 76 6.53 -1.55 4.40
N SER A 77 7.60 -2.23 4.79
CA SER A 77 8.32 -1.93 6.03
C SER A 77 8.94 -0.53 6.00
N ALA A 78 9.57 -0.14 4.90
CA ALA A 78 10.15 1.20 4.72
C ALA A 78 9.05 2.28 4.77
N TRP A 79 7.90 2.04 4.12
CA TRP A 79 6.73 2.91 4.15
C TRP A 79 6.28 3.17 5.58
N ASN A 80 6.05 2.12 6.36
CA ASN A 80 5.57 2.24 7.73
C ASN A 80 6.65 2.79 8.69
N PHE A 81 7.92 2.42 8.49
CA PHE A 81 9.03 2.96 9.27
C PHE A 81 9.17 4.47 9.08
N THR A 82 9.02 4.94 7.85
CA THR A 82 9.10 6.37 7.55
C THR A 82 7.99 7.15 8.25
N GLN A 83 6.75 6.65 8.21
CA GLN A 83 5.62 7.33 8.85
C GLN A 83 5.70 7.26 10.38
N GLY A 84 5.77 6.06 10.95
CA GLY A 84 5.73 5.85 12.39
C GLY A 84 7.06 6.22 13.08
N PRO A 85 8.06 5.34 13.09
CA PRO A 85 9.30 5.56 13.83
C PRO A 85 10.07 6.81 13.42
N LEU A 86 10.11 7.17 12.12
CA LEU A 86 10.88 8.32 11.68
C LEU A 86 10.12 9.63 11.90
N LEU A 87 8.90 9.76 11.42
CA LEU A 87 8.12 11.02 11.43
C LEU A 87 7.16 11.15 12.62
N GLY A 88 6.92 10.11 13.39
CA GLY A 88 6.01 10.15 14.54
C GLY A 88 4.54 10.30 14.16
N VAL A 89 4.17 9.90 12.94
CA VAL A 89 2.79 9.97 12.44
C VAL A 89 2.11 8.63 12.62
N ALA A 90 0.80 8.62 12.86
CA ALA A 90 0.02 7.39 12.91
C ALA A 90 0.16 6.60 11.61
N VAL A 91 0.26 5.28 11.73
CA VAL A 91 0.35 4.34 10.62
C VAL A 91 -0.89 3.46 10.63
N SER A 92 -1.72 3.59 9.64
CA SER A 92 -3.00 2.87 9.53
C SER A 92 -3.83 2.93 10.82
N GLY A 93 -3.91 4.10 11.47
CA GLY A 93 -4.64 4.31 12.73
C GLY A 93 -3.91 3.90 14.00
N ASN A 94 -2.68 3.38 13.93
CA ASN A 94 -1.89 3.02 15.10
C ASN A 94 -0.94 4.17 15.48
N GLY A 95 -1.27 4.91 16.54
CA GLY A 95 -0.57 6.14 16.95
C GLY A 95 0.49 6.00 18.05
N ASN A 96 0.60 4.86 18.73
CA ASN A 96 1.46 4.68 19.90
C ASN A 96 2.84 4.13 19.53
N GLN A 97 3.63 4.89 18.77
CA GLN A 97 4.98 4.47 18.39
C GLN A 97 6.04 5.42 18.96
N GLN A 98 7.17 4.85 19.38
CA GLN A 98 8.38 5.64 19.67
C GLN A 98 8.89 6.19 18.33
N PHE A 99 9.25 7.47 18.31
CA PHE A 99 9.66 8.18 17.09
C PHE A 99 10.99 8.89 17.27
N VAL A 100 11.72 9.06 16.17
CA VAL A 100 13.01 9.76 16.12
C VAL A 100 12.80 11.25 15.89
N LEU A 101 11.87 11.59 14.96
CA LEU A 101 11.49 12.96 14.67
C LEU A 101 10.03 13.15 15.04
N PHE A 102 9.72 14.27 15.71
CA PHE A 102 8.36 14.61 16.06
C PHE A 102 7.77 15.52 14.98
N SER A 103 6.71 15.05 14.31
CA SER A 103 5.88 15.90 13.48
C SER A 103 4.47 15.98 14.08
N LYS A 104 4.10 17.16 14.57
CA LYS A 104 2.72 17.42 15.02
C LYS A 104 1.87 17.70 13.78
N LEU A 105 1.17 16.71 13.29
CA LEU A 105 0.07 16.95 12.35
C LEU A 105 -1.04 17.73 13.09
N SER A 106 -1.71 18.62 12.39
CA SER A 106 -2.84 19.37 12.93
C SER A 106 -3.90 18.41 13.50
N ASP A 107 -4.44 18.71 14.69
CA ASP A 107 -5.49 17.92 15.31
C ASP A 107 -6.81 17.94 14.49
N THR A 108 -6.92 18.87 13.54
CA THR A 108 -8.06 18.93 12.62
C THR A 108 -7.89 17.92 11.50
N THR A 109 -8.87 17.04 11.35
CA THR A 109 -8.92 16.09 10.23
C THR A 109 -9.05 16.84 8.92
N THR A 110 -8.00 16.82 8.11
CA THR A 110 -8.02 17.42 6.77
C THR A 110 -7.77 16.34 5.72
N LEU A 111 -8.26 16.60 4.50
CA LEU A 111 -7.98 15.73 3.35
C LEU A 111 -6.48 15.65 3.01
N ILE A 112 -5.68 16.57 3.56
CA ILE A 112 -4.24 16.63 3.32
C ILE A 112 -3.46 15.80 4.34
N ASN A 113 -3.86 15.81 5.63
CA ASN A 113 -3.10 15.16 6.70
C ASN A 113 -3.61 13.75 7.05
N GLY A 114 -4.81 13.36 6.58
CA GLY A 114 -5.41 12.05 6.82
C GLY A 114 -5.94 11.82 8.24
N GLY A 115 -5.87 12.84 9.12
CA GLY A 115 -6.41 12.77 10.49
C GLY A 115 -5.75 11.69 11.35
N SER A 116 -6.56 11.05 12.19
CA SER A 116 -6.11 10.00 13.13
C SER A 116 -5.62 8.73 12.43
N PHE A 117 -6.03 8.48 11.18
CA PHE A 117 -5.51 7.35 10.40
C PHE A 117 -4.06 7.54 9.96
N GLY A 118 -3.61 8.80 9.90
CA GLY A 118 -2.29 9.20 9.44
C GLY A 118 -2.25 9.53 7.96
N LEU A 119 -1.04 9.74 7.44
CA LEU A 119 -0.83 10.19 6.04
C LEU A 119 -1.47 9.25 5.00
N GLU A 120 -1.66 7.98 5.33
CA GLU A 120 -2.34 7.01 4.46
C GLU A 120 -3.81 7.40 4.17
N GLY A 121 -4.44 8.20 5.03
CA GLY A 121 -5.78 8.75 4.83
C GLY A 121 -5.82 10.05 4.00
N SER A 122 -4.74 10.46 3.37
CA SER A 122 -4.61 11.77 2.70
C SER A 122 -4.71 11.70 1.18
N LEU A 123 -5.09 12.82 0.54
CA LEU A 123 -5.05 13.00 -0.92
C LEU A 123 -3.61 12.99 -1.46
N ILE A 124 -2.64 13.40 -0.64
CA ILE A 124 -1.22 13.37 -1.02
C ILE A 124 -0.80 11.92 -1.26
N THR A 125 -1.17 11.01 -0.37
CA THR A 125 -0.91 9.57 -0.55
C THR A 125 -1.60 9.01 -1.79
N THR A 126 -2.86 9.41 -2.05
CA THR A 126 -3.55 9.03 -3.28
C THR A 126 -2.72 9.40 -4.51
N LEU A 127 -2.29 10.66 -4.59
CA LEU A 127 -1.52 11.18 -5.73
C LEU A 127 -0.19 10.44 -5.89
N ILE A 128 0.56 10.25 -4.80
CA ILE A 128 1.85 9.54 -4.82
C ILE A 128 1.67 8.12 -5.34
N LEU A 129 0.67 7.39 -4.85
CA LEU A 129 0.40 6.01 -5.25
C LEU A 129 -0.02 5.91 -6.72
N LEU A 130 -0.88 6.83 -7.20
CA LEU A 130 -1.29 6.85 -8.61
C LEU A 130 -0.11 7.15 -9.54
N VAL A 131 0.76 8.10 -9.18
CA VAL A 131 1.99 8.41 -9.93
C VAL A 131 2.92 7.19 -9.93
N ALA A 132 3.08 6.52 -8.79
CA ALA A 132 3.92 5.33 -8.69
C ALA A 132 3.39 4.17 -9.54
N ILE A 133 2.08 3.92 -9.54
CA ILE A 133 1.43 2.92 -10.40
C ILE A 133 1.65 3.26 -11.87
N PHE A 134 1.43 4.51 -12.26
CA PHE A 134 1.64 4.97 -13.64
C PHE A 134 3.11 4.77 -14.08
N ALA A 135 4.07 5.13 -13.24
CA ALA A 135 5.50 4.98 -13.52
C ALA A 135 5.89 3.51 -13.72
N ILE A 136 5.39 2.62 -12.85
CA ILE A 136 5.64 1.18 -12.95
C ILE A 136 5.05 0.62 -14.23
N THR A 137 3.78 0.86 -14.50
CA THR A 137 3.10 0.32 -15.69
C THR A 137 3.76 0.81 -16.97
N LYS A 138 4.12 2.09 -17.07
CA LYS A 138 4.83 2.65 -18.21
C LYS A 138 6.21 2.02 -18.42
N LYS A 139 6.99 1.87 -17.33
CA LYS A 139 8.33 1.26 -17.40
C LYS A 139 8.27 -0.16 -17.95
N PHE A 140 7.36 -0.99 -17.43
CA PHE A 140 7.27 -2.39 -17.85
C PHE A 140 6.70 -2.56 -19.25
N SER A 141 5.72 -1.75 -19.67
CA SER A 141 5.24 -1.73 -21.06
C SER A 141 6.35 -1.33 -22.04
N CYS A 142 7.28 -0.47 -21.63
CA CYS A 142 8.43 -0.11 -22.46
C CYS A 142 9.41 -1.28 -22.60
N ILE A 143 9.67 -2.00 -21.51
CA ILE A 143 10.58 -3.17 -21.50
C ILE A 143 10.00 -4.31 -22.37
N GLU A 144 8.72 -4.62 -22.23
CA GLU A 144 8.05 -5.64 -23.09
C GLU A 144 8.19 -5.32 -24.58
N LYS A 145 7.99 -4.06 -24.97
CA LYS A 145 8.17 -3.62 -26.37
C LYS A 145 9.62 -3.72 -26.88
N LEU A 146 10.61 -3.65 -26.00
CA LEU A 146 12.02 -3.79 -26.36
C LEU A 146 12.44 -5.26 -26.52
N ILE A 147 11.83 -6.17 -25.76
CA ILE A 147 12.12 -7.61 -25.82
C ILE A 147 11.41 -8.29 -26.99
N CYS A 148 10.27 -7.75 -27.43
CA CYS A 148 9.50 -8.28 -28.58
C CYS A 148 9.96 -7.75 -29.95
N LYS A 149 11.04 -6.97 -30.00
CA LYS A 149 11.75 -6.56 -31.22
C LYS A 149 13.02 -7.38 -31.41
#